data_087fd1a62c942d0d25699bcbdb8d4118
#
_entry.id   087fd1a62c942d0d25699bcbdb8d4118
#
_cell.length_a   1.000
_cell.length_b   1.000
_cell.length_c   1.000
_cell.angle_alpha   90.00
_cell.angle_beta   90.00
_cell.angle_gamma   90.00
#
_symmetry.space_group_name_H-M   'P 1'
#
loop_
_entity.id
_entity.type
_entity.pdbx_description
1 polymer ?
#
loop_
_entity_poly.entity_id
_entity_poly.type
_entity_poly.pdbx_seq_one_letter_code
_entity_poly.pdbx_strand_id
1 'polypeptide(L)'
;MSLSRRQLLSALALGAGALTLRPGRALAIGGTLPTLDTAAPEFSLDGVAPDPAGADGTAEALPAHLSLADFQGRWLALYFYPRDFTSGCTLEARGFQQALADYQAAGAAVVGISADAPEDHAAFCSSEGLAYPLLSDPGGMVSRRYGSWLAPFSQRHTFLIDPEGVLRAVWTAVRPAGHAKEVLVELKRLQLASA
;
A
#
# COMPACT_ATOMS: atom_id res chain seq x y z
N MET A 1 68.46 8.63 -1.60
CA MET A 1 67.57 8.72 -2.79
C MET A 1 66.24 9.22 -2.32
N SER A 2 65.97 10.52 -2.52
CA SER A 2 64.70 11.13 -2.06
C SER A 2 63.69 11.09 -3.18
N LEU A 3 62.54 10.42 -2.92
CA LEU A 3 61.43 10.37 -3.85
C LEU A 3 60.77 11.75 -3.94
N SER A 4 60.59 12.24 -5.16
CA SER A 4 60.02 13.56 -5.44
C SER A 4 58.51 13.57 -5.13
N ARG A 5 58.01 14.73 -4.61
CA ARG A 5 56.61 14.97 -4.26
C ARG A 5 55.59 14.68 -5.41
N ARG A 6 56.06 14.62 -6.65
CA ARG A 6 55.23 14.31 -7.82
C ARG A 6 54.90 12.81 -7.97
N GLN A 7 55.71 11.93 -7.41
CA GLN A 7 55.50 10.47 -7.49
C GLN A 7 54.55 9.96 -6.40
N LEU A 8 54.32 10.74 -5.31
CA LEU A 8 53.37 10.38 -4.26
C LEU A 8 51.91 10.65 -4.61
N LEU A 9 51.64 11.50 -5.60
CA LEU A 9 50.28 11.85 -6.02
C LEU A 9 49.68 10.92 -7.09
N SER A 10 50.51 10.05 -7.69
CA SER A 10 50.07 9.11 -8.73
C SER A 10 49.61 7.74 -8.18
N ALA A 11 49.77 7.47 -6.89
CA ALA A 11 49.44 6.20 -6.26
C ALA A 11 48.06 6.19 -5.53
N LEU A 12 47.34 7.30 -5.54
CA LEU A 12 46.04 7.43 -4.84
C LEU A 12 44.79 7.42 -5.77
N ALA A 13 44.97 7.09 -7.06
CA ALA A 13 43.90 7.15 -8.06
C ALA A 13 43.36 5.79 -8.51
N LEU A 14 43.65 4.69 -7.79
CA LEU A 14 43.17 3.36 -8.14
C LEU A 14 42.56 2.68 -6.90
N GLY A 15 41.34 3.09 -6.53
CA GLY A 15 40.65 2.47 -5.39
C GLY A 15 39.26 3.03 -5.11
N ALA A 16 38.67 3.77 -6.02
CA ALA A 16 37.21 4.08 -5.91
C ALA A 16 36.41 2.87 -6.40
N GLY A 17 36.47 1.77 -5.66
CA GLY A 17 35.47 0.72 -5.75
C GLY A 17 34.14 1.34 -5.38
N ALA A 18 33.24 1.49 -6.34
CA ALA A 18 31.86 1.87 -6.10
C ALA A 18 31.25 0.84 -5.14
N LEU A 19 31.25 1.18 -3.85
CA LEU A 19 30.45 0.48 -2.85
C LEU A 19 28.99 0.75 -3.23
N THR A 20 28.39 -0.12 -4.04
CA THR A 20 26.96 -0.13 -4.27
C THR A 20 26.33 -0.51 -2.94
N LEU A 21 26.00 0.49 -2.13
CA LEU A 21 25.14 0.34 -0.98
C LEU A 21 23.81 -0.22 -1.51
N ARG A 22 23.62 -1.53 -1.38
CA ARG A 22 22.30 -2.12 -1.57
C ARG A 22 21.39 -1.45 -0.54
N PRO A 23 20.26 -0.85 -0.97
CA PRO A 23 19.33 -0.30 -0.01
C PRO A 23 18.92 -1.44 0.93
N GLY A 24 19.25 -1.28 2.21
CA GLY A 24 18.85 -2.21 3.25
C GLY A 24 17.31 -2.25 3.28
N ARG A 25 16.74 -3.45 3.38
CA ARG A 25 15.29 -3.58 3.57
C ARG A 25 14.92 -2.90 4.88
N ALA A 26 14.00 -1.95 4.80
CA ALA A 26 13.46 -1.32 5.99
C ALA A 26 12.64 -2.35 6.80
N LEU A 27 12.85 -2.35 8.13
CA LEU A 27 12.06 -3.14 9.06
C LEU A 27 10.95 -2.27 9.62
N ALA A 28 9.73 -2.80 9.63
CA ALA A 28 8.59 -2.20 10.32
C ALA A 28 8.05 -3.14 11.39
N ILE A 29 7.19 -2.64 12.27
CA ILE A 29 6.37 -3.50 13.11
C ILE A 29 5.45 -4.29 12.16
N GLY A 30 5.66 -5.59 12.06
CA GLY A 30 4.93 -6.45 11.10
C GLY A 30 5.83 -7.18 10.12
N GLY A 31 7.13 -6.89 10.08
CA GLY A 31 8.12 -7.60 9.29
C GLY A 31 8.95 -6.73 8.35
N THR A 32 9.51 -7.36 7.32
CA THR A 32 10.34 -6.68 6.32
C THR A 32 9.44 -6.04 5.26
N LEU A 33 9.56 -4.74 5.08
CA LEU A 33 8.83 -4.01 4.04
C LEU A 33 9.35 -4.37 2.64
N PRO A 34 8.49 -4.38 1.62
CA PRO A 34 8.92 -4.44 0.23
C PRO A 34 9.73 -3.17 -0.12
N THR A 35 10.62 -3.32 -1.09
CA THR A 35 11.52 -2.24 -1.51
C THR A 35 10.76 -1.27 -2.44
N LEU A 36 10.92 0.03 -2.22
CA LEU A 36 10.42 1.05 -3.14
C LEU A 36 11.04 0.90 -4.54
N ASP A 37 10.31 1.34 -5.53
CA ASP A 37 10.67 1.31 -6.94
C ASP A 37 10.96 -0.11 -7.48
N THR A 38 10.35 -1.11 -6.85
CA THR A 38 10.30 -2.50 -7.34
C THR A 38 8.87 -2.97 -7.49
N ALA A 39 8.66 -4.09 -8.19
CA ALA A 39 7.33 -4.70 -8.29
C ALA A 39 6.75 -4.94 -6.90
N ALA A 40 5.49 -4.53 -6.70
CA ALA A 40 4.76 -4.80 -5.48
C ALA A 40 4.55 -6.30 -5.30
N PRO A 41 4.53 -6.82 -4.06
CA PRO A 41 4.22 -8.22 -3.83
C PRO A 41 2.83 -8.60 -4.36
N GLU A 42 2.76 -9.70 -5.09
CA GLU A 42 1.49 -10.21 -5.63
C GLU A 42 0.52 -10.62 -4.53
N PHE A 43 -0.76 -10.36 -4.78
CA PHE A 43 -1.86 -10.89 -3.97
C PHE A 43 -2.99 -11.41 -4.87
N SER A 44 -3.77 -12.35 -4.33
CA SER A 44 -5.01 -12.87 -4.91
C SER A 44 -5.84 -13.35 -3.74
N LEU A 45 -6.91 -12.65 -3.42
CA LEU A 45 -7.69 -12.80 -2.19
C LEU A 45 -9.18 -12.75 -2.47
N ASP A 46 -9.93 -13.51 -1.70
CA ASP A 46 -11.38 -13.38 -1.58
C ASP A 46 -11.72 -12.16 -0.71
N GLY A 47 -12.91 -11.63 -0.89
CA GLY A 47 -13.42 -10.52 -0.10
C GLY A 47 -14.76 -10.05 -0.63
N VAL A 48 -14.97 -8.74 -0.54
CA VAL A 48 -16.17 -8.10 -1.06
C VAL A 48 -15.82 -6.86 -1.87
N ALA A 49 -16.65 -6.53 -2.85
CA ALA A 49 -16.57 -5.31 -3.64
C ALA A 49 -17.95 -4.69 -3.80
N PRO A 50 -18.07 -3.37 -4.01
CA PRO A 50 -19.34 -2.72 -4.26
C PRO A 50 -19.97 -3.27 -5.54
N ASP A 51 -21.30 -3.42 -5.54
CA ASP A 51 -22.05 -3.78 -6.74
C ASP A 51 -21.91 -2.66 -7.79
N PRO A 52 -21.33 -2.94 -8.96
CA PRO A 52 -21.23 -1.95 -10.04
C PRO A 52 -22.58 -1.54 -10.62
N ALA A 53 -23.64 -2.35 -10.40
CA ALA A 53 -25.00 -2.07 -10.87
C ALA A 53 -25.86 -1.28 -9.85
N GLY A 54 -25.37 -1.06 -8.64
CA GLY A 54 -26.03 -0.30 -7.59
C GLY A 54 -26.14 1.19 -7.92
N ALA A 55 -26.98 1.52 -8.91
CA ALA A 55 -27.18 2.89 -9.40
C ALA A 55 -27.94 3.80 -8.40
N ASP A 56 -28.42 3.27 -7.29
CA ASP A 56 -29.28 3.96 -6.32
C ASP A 56 -28.58 4.38 -5.01
N GLY A 57 -27.24 4.25 -4.97
CA GLY A 57 -26.45 4.67 -3.80
C GLY A 57 -26.49 3.70 -2.61
N THR A 58 -27.17 2.58 -2.71
CA THR A 58 -27.06 1.46 -1.78
C THR A 58 -25.92 0.57 -2.29
N ALA A 59 -24.70 0.82 -1.86
CA ALA A 59 -23.56 -0.02 -2.19
C ALA A 59 -23.69 -1.36 -1.46
N GLU A 60 -24.45 -2.30 -2.03
CA GLU A 60 -24.41 -3.68 -1.56
C GLU A 60 -23.02 -4.25 -1.83
N ALA A 61 -22.39 -4.81 -0.82
CA ALA A 61 -21.09 -5.45 -0.95
C ALA A 61 -21.29 -6.89 -1.42
N LEU A 62 -20.90 -7.19 -2.64
CA LEU A 62 -20.98 -8.53 -3.24
C LEU A 62 -19.67 -9.30 -3.04
N PRO A 63 -19.73 -10.64 -2.91
CA PRO A 63 -18.53 -11.47 -2.92
C PRO A 63 -17.67 -11.19 -4.14
N ALA A 64 -16.37 -11.05 -3.92
CA ALA A 64 -15.40 -10.77 -4.97
C ALA A 64 -14.11 -11.56 -4.74
N HIS A 65 -13.40 -11.86 -5.82
CA HIS A 65 -12.04 -12.35 -5.78
C HIS A 65 -11.17 -11.39 -6.58
N LEU A 66 -10.21 -10.73 -5.93
CA LEU A 66 -9.37 -9.72 -6.57
C LEU A 66 -7.90 -10.00 -6.35
N SER A 67 -7.12 -9.66 -7.37
CA SER A 67 -5.66 -9.78 -7.40
C SER A 67 -5.01 -8.44 -7.73
N LEU A 68 -3.70 -8.33 -7.58
CA LEU A 68 -2.96 -7.14 -7.99
C LEU A 68 -3.14 -6.85 -9.49
N ALA A 69 -3.27 -7.89 -10.32
CA ALA A 69 -3.44 -7.76 -11.77
C ALA A 69 -4.74 -7.04 -12.17
N ASP A 70 -5.80 -7.09 -11.34
CA ASP A 70 -7.07 -6.40 -11.60
C ASP A 70 -6.96 -4.87 -11.51
N PHE A 71 -5.84 -4.39 -10.99
CA PHE A 71 -5.54 -2.96 -10.83
C PHE A 71 -4.51 -2.44 -11.83
N GLN A 72 -4.04 -3.26 -12.78
CA GLN A 72 -3.13 -2.80 -13.84
C GLN A 72 -3.71 -1.63 -14.64
N GLY A 73 -2.85 -0.69 -15.01
CA GLY A 73 -3.24 0.52 -15.76
C GLY A 73 -3.83 1.64 -14.90
N ARG A 74 -3.92 1.46 -13.58
CA ARG A 74 -4.37 2.50 -12.63
C ARG A 74 -3.57 2.46 -11.34
N TRP A 75 -3.51 3.57 -10.66
CA TRP A 75 -2.92 3.63 -9.32
C TRP A 75 -3.74 2.84 -8.32
N LEU A 76 -3.07 2.30 -7.30
CA LEU A 76 -3.72 1.56 -6.22
C LEU A 76 -3.21 2.06 -4.86
N ALA A 77 -4.12 2.57 -4.03
CA ALA A 77 -3.92 2.77 -2.60
C ALA A 77 -4.36 1.50 -1.87
N LEU A 78 -3.38 0.66 -1.50
CA LEU A 78 -3.58 -0.59 -0.78
C LEU A 78 -3.28 -0.38 0.70
N TYR A 79 -4.28 -0.49 1.57
CA TYR A 79 -4.07 -0.32 3.00
C TYR A 79 -4.39 -1.59 3.79
N PHE A 80 -3.52 -1.93 4.72
CA PHE A 80 -3.71 -3.00 5.69
C PHE A 80 -4.20 -2.40 7.00
N TYR A 81 -5.12 -3.09 7.68
CA TYR A 81 -5.67 -2.64 8.96
C TYR A 81 -5.95 -3.81 9.89
N PRO A 82 -5.96 -3.59 11.23
CA PRO A 82 -6.09 -4.68 12.20
C PRO A 82 -7.41 -5.44 12.14
N ARG A 83 -8.56 -4.72 12.14
CA ARG A 83 -9.85 -5.39 12.32
C ARG A 83 -11.02 -4.46 12.02
N ASP A 84 -12.07 -5.02 11.39
CA ASP A 84 -13.37 -4.38 11.20
C ASP A 84 -14.00 -3.91 12.51
N PHE A 85 -14.87 -2.93 12.44
CA PHE A 85 -15.65 -2.37 13.55
C PHE A 85 -14.84 -1.80 14.72
N THR A 86 -13.51 -1.72 14.65
CA THR A 86 -12.70 -1.00 15.64
C THR A 86 -12.66 0.50 15.33
N SER A 87 -12.67 1.34 16.35
CA SER A 87 -12.79 2.79 16.19
C SER A 87 -11.74 3.40 15.24
N GLY A 88 -10.49 2.94 15.34
CA GLY A 88 -9.41 3.41 14.47
C GLY A 88 -9.56 2.96 13.02
N CYS A 89 -9.98 1.71 12.79
CA CYS A 89 -10.18 1.18 11.44
C CYS A 89 -11.41 1.80 10.78
N THR A 90 -12.49 1.99 11.54
CA THR A 90 -13.69 2.71 11.06
C THR A 90 -13.34 4.15 10.66
N LEU A 91 -12.53 4.85 11.46
CA LEU A 91 -12.10 6.21 11.13
C LEU A 91 -11.26 6.23 9.83
N GLU A 92 -10.37 5.26 9.63
CA GLU A 92 -9.57 5.14 8.41
C GLU A 92 -10.43 4.82 7.19
N ALA A 93 -11.31 3.82 7.30
CA ALA A 93 -12.20 3.41 6.23
C ALA A 93 -13.12 4.57 5.79
N ARG A 94 -13.72 5.29 6.73
CA ARG A 94 -14.49 6.51 6.45
C ARG A 94 -13.65 7.59 5.79
N GLY A 95 -12.38 7.72 6.16
CA GLY A 95 -11.45 8.67 5.55
C GLY A 95 -11.22 8.36 4.06
N PHE A 96 -10.99 7.11 3.72
CA PHE A 96 -10.88 6.66 2.32
C PHE A 96 -12.21 6.81 1.57
N GLN A 97 -13.33 6.46 2.21
CA GLN A 97 -14.66 6.66 1.60
C GLN A 97 -14.95 8.12 1.28
N GLN A 98 -14.65 9.04 2.19
CA GLN A 98 -14.83 10.48 1.96
C GLN A 98 -13.96 11.03 0.82
N ALA A 99 -12.78 10.44 0.62
CA ALA A 99 -11.87 10.85 -0.45
C ALA A 99 -12.02 10.02 -1.73
N LEU A 100 -12.92 9.03 -1.78
CA LEU A 100 -13.00 8.04 -2.85
C LEU A 100 -13.21 8.66 -4.23
N ALA A 101 -14.09 9.65 -4.34
CA ALA A 101 -14.32 10.36 -5.60
C ALA A 101 -13.06 11.07 -6.11
N ASP A 102 -12.24 11.61 -5.21
CA ASP A 102 -10.97 12.26 -5.57
C ASP A 102 -9.92 11.23 -6.02
N TYR A 103 -9.88 10.03 -5.40
CA TYR A 103 -9.04 8.93 -5.86
C TYR A 103 -9.44 8.48 -7.26
N GLN A 104 -10.73 8.27 -7.49
CA GLN A 104 -11.29 7.88 -8.80
C GLN A 104 -10.99 8.93 -9.87
N ALA A 105 -11.15 10.21 -9.55
CA ALA A 105 -10.83 11.31 -10.46
C ALA A 105 -9.32 11.37 -10.77
N ALA A 106 -8.47 10.91 -9.85
CA ALA A 106 -7.03 10.76 -10.05
C ALA A 106 -6.63 9.42 -10.72
N GLY A 107 -7.58 8.62 -11.23
CA GLY A 107 -7.31 7.32 -11.84
C GLY A 107 -6.78 6.28 -10.86
N ALA A 108 -7.18 6.36 -9.61
CA ALA A 108 -6.72 5.45 -8.56
C ALA A 108 -7.86 4.65 -7.94
N ALA A 109 -7.56 3.40 -7.59
CA ALA A 109 -8.39 2.53 -6.76
C ALA A 109 -7.95 2.58 -5.30
N VAL A 110 -8.88 2.26 -4.40
CA VAL A 110 -8.62 2.02 -2.97
C VAL A 110 -9.01 0.58 -2.65
N VAL A 111 -8.19 -0.12 -1.89
CA VAL A 111 -8.45 -1.49 -1.41
C VAL A 111 -7.99 -1.62 0.03
N GLY A 112 -8.83 -2.16 0.90
CA GLY A 112 -8.46 -2.51 2.26
C GLY A 112 -8.21 -4.02 2.41
N ILE A 113 -7.25 -4.40 3.26
CA ILE A 113 -6.96 -5.80 3.59
C ILE A 113 -6.88 -5.97 5.11
N SER A 114 -7.61 -6.95 5.63
CA SER A 114 -7.48 -7.40 7.02
C SER A 114 -7.57 -8.93 7.12
N ALA A 115 -7.49 -9.44 8.34
CA ALA A 115 -7.66 -10.87 8.60
C ALA A 115 -9.12 -11.30 8.81
N ASP A 116 -10.06 -10.34 8.78
CA ASP A 116 -11.49 -10.60 8.97
C ASP A 116 -12.06 -11.43 7.80
N ALA A 117 -13.15 -12.15 8.04
CA ALA A 117 -13.83 -12.95 7.03
C ALA A 117 -14.60 -12.08 6.01
N PRO A 118 -14.87 -12.58 4.79
CA PRO A 118 -15.65 -11.82 3.80
C PRO A 118 -17.02 -11.39 4.31
N GLU A 119 -17.67 -12.18 5.15
CA GLU A 119 -18.97 -11.88 5.74
C GLU A 119 -18.87 -10.68 6.71
N ASP A 120 -17.80 -10.59 7.49
CA ASP A 120 -17.53 -9.44 8.37
C ASP A 120 -17.29 -8.17 7.54
N HIS A 121 -16.51 -8.29 6.46
CA HIS A 121 -16.29 -7.20 5.50
C HIS A 121 -17.60 -6.72 4.86
N ALA A 122 -18.51 -7.64 4.47
CA ALA A 122 -19.81 -7.27 3.92
C ALA A 122 -20.64 -6.47 4.92
N ALA A 123 -20.69 -6.94 6.17
CA ALA A 123 -21.36 -6.24 7.24
C ALA A 123 -20.75 -4.87 7.54
N PHE A 124 -19.40 -4.79 7.53
CA PHE A 124 -18.67 -3.54 7.75
C PHE A 124 -18.91 -2.54 6.60
N CYS A 125 -18.81 -2.98 5.34
CA CYS A 125 -19.11 -2.14 4.18
C CYS A 125 -20.52 -1.58 4.25
N SER A 126 -21.51 -2.43 4.54
CA SER A 126 -22.91 -2.01 4.66
C SER A 126 -23.10 -0.99 5.78
N SER A 127 -22.52 -1.23 6.96
CA SER A 127 -22.70 -0.34 8.12
C SER A 127 -22.04 1.03 7.93
N GLU A 128 -20.94 1.09 7.19
CA GLU A 128 -20.13 2.29 6.99
C GLU A 128 -20.34 2.96 5.63
N GLY A 129 -21.14 2.34 4.75
CA GLY A 129 -21.39 2.84 3.39
C GLY A 129 -20.13 2.85 2.52
N LEU A 130 -19.27 1.81 2.66
CA LEU A 130 -18.02 1.75 1.91
C LEU A 130 -18.27 1.29 0.47
N ALA A 131 -17.82 2.07 -0.49
CA ALA A 131 -17.97 1.84 -1.92
C ALA A 131 -16.64 1.47 -2.61
N TYR A 132 -15.79 0.70 -1.92
CA TYR A 132 -14.53 0.15 -2.43
C TYR A 132 -14.27 -1.23 -1.81
N PRO A 133 -13.42 -2.09 -2.44
CA PRO A 133 -13.21 -3.46 -2.00
C PRO A 133 -12.52 -3.58 -0.64
N LEU A 134 -12.97 -4.58 0.14
CA LEU A 134 -12.26 -5.11 1.31
C LEU A 134 -11.93 -6.58 1.08
N LEU A 135 -10.67 -6.97 1.30
CA LEU A 135 -10.18 -8.32 1.03
C LEU A 135 -9.71 -9.02 2.30
N SER A 136 -10.02 -10.30 2.38
CA SER A 136 -9.70 -11.18 3.51
C SER A 136 -8.33 -11.82 3.34
N ASP A 137 -7.47 -11.67 4.34
CA ASP A 137 -6.17 -12.35 4.44
C ASP A 137 -6.08 -13.14 5.75
N PRO A 138 -6.94 -14.19 5.95
CA PRO A 138 -6.94 -14.98 7.17
C PRO A 138 -5.59 -15.67 7.35
N GLY A 139 -4.95 -15.44 8.50
CA GLY A 139 -3.60 -15.95 8.77
C GLY A 139 -2.47 -15.08 8.20
N GLY A 140 -2.74 -13.98 7.49
CA GLY A 140 -1.78 -12.94 7.15
C GLY A 140 -0.73 -13.34 6.11
N MET A 141 -1.08 -14.13 5.10
CA MET A 141 -0.13 -14.56 4.08
C MET A 141 0.34 -13.40 3.22
N VAL A 142 -0.58 -12.56 2.76
CA VAL A 142 -0.29 -11.36 1.97
C VAL A 142 0.29 -10.27 2.88
N SER A 143 -0.29 -10.05 4.05
CA SER A 143 0.19 -9.08 5.04
C SER A 143 1.68 -9.30 5.39
N ARG A 144 2.14 -10.58 5.49
CA ARG A 144 3.58 -10.86 5.70
C ARG A 144 4.46 -10.44 4.53
N ARG A 145 3.99 -10.62 3.27
CA ARG A 145 4.75 -10.21 2.09
C ARG A 145 4.94 -8.70 2.04
N TYR A 146 3.99 -7.95 2.60
CA TYR A 146 4.03 -6.49 2.72
C TYR A 146 4.68 -6.00 4.02
N GLY A 147 5.18 -6.90 4.88
CA GLY A 147 5.76 -6.51 6.18
C GLY A 147 4.72 -5.90 7.11
N SER A 148 3.47 -6.28 6.96
CA SER A 148 2.31 -5.72 7.67
C SER A 148 1.60 -6.75 8.58
N TRP A 149 2.30 -7.76 9.09
CA TRP A 149 1.69 -8.80 9.91
C TRP A 149 2.29 -8.92 11.30
N LEU A 150 1.46 -8.74 12.31
CA LEU A 150 1.75 -9.10 13.70
C LEU A 150 0.57 -9.92 14.23
N ALA A 151 0.72 -11.24 14.22
CA ALA A 151 -0.34 -12.19 14.55
C ALA A 151 -1.11 -11.81 15.81
N PRO A 152 -2.43 -11.90 15.80
CA PRO A 152 -3.28 -12.40 14.72
C PRO A 152 -3.80 -11.33 13.74
N PHE A 153 -3.22 -10.12 13.70
CA PHE A 153 -3.75 -8.98 12.96
C PHE A 153 -2.74 -8.39 11.99
N SER A 154 -3.27 -7.80 10.92
CA SER A 154 -2.51 -6.90 10.06
C SER A 154 -2.17 -5.61 10.81
N GLN A 155 -1.00 -5.04 10.52
CA GLN A 155 -0.60 -3.72 11.02
C GLN A 155 -1.14 -2.64 10.09
N ARG A 156 -1.36 -1.45 10.63
CA ARG A 156 -1.86 -0.31 9.85
C ARG A 156 -0.75 0.27 8.99
N HIS A 157 -0.61 -0.27 7.80
CA HIS A 157 0.34 0.17 6.78
C HIS A 157 -0.41 0.46 5.48
N THR A 158 0.05 1.45 4.73
CA THR A 158 -0.51 1.79 3.42
C THR A 158 0.59 1.79 2.37
N PHE A 159 0.26 1.30 1.20
CA PHE A 159 1.15 1.17 0.06
C PHE A 159 0.52 1.85 -1.16
N LEU A 160 1.30 2.65 -1.87
CA LEU A 160 0.87 3.27 -3.10
C LEU A 160 1.60 2.60 -4.27
N ILE A 161 0.83 2.00 -5.17
CA ILE A 161 1.32 1.20 -6.28
C ILE A 161 0.90 1.91 -7.58
N ASP A 162 1.82 2.02 -8.52
CA ASP A 162 1.57 2.69 -9.79
C ASP A 162 0.88 1.77 -10.82
N PRO A 163 0.47 2.30 -11.99
CA PRO A 163 -0.19 1.53 -13.06
C PRO A 163 0.60 0.34 -13.59
N GLU A 164 1.92 0.35 -13.46
CA GLU A 164 2.83 -0.73 -13.84
C GLU A 164 3.02 -1.79 -12.74
N GLY A 165 2.36 -1.62 -11.60
CA GLY A 165 2.47 -2.53 -10.46
C GLY A 165 3.72 -2.29 -9.61
N VAL A 166 4.37 -1.13 -9.73
CA VAL A 166 5.57 -0.79 -8.97
C VAL A 166 5.20 -0.03 -7.69
N LEU A 167 5.80 -0.41 -6.58
CA LEU A 167 5.60 0.23 -5.28
C LEU A 167 6.29 1.60 -5.23
N ARG A 168 5.53 2.68 -5.06
CA ARG A 168 6.05 4.05 -5.09
C ARG A 168 6.11 4.75 -3.74
N ALA A 169 5.23 4.39 -2.80
CA ALA A 169 5.27 4.97 -1.46
C ALA A 169 4.76 3.98 -0.42
N VAL A 170 5.21 4.16 0.82
CA VAL A 170 4.85 3.32 1.98
C VAL A 170 4.66 4.19 3.20
N TRP A 171 3.57 3.96 3.93
CA TRP A 171 3.32 4.52 5.27
C TRP A 171 3.21 3.38 6.26
N THR A 172 3.96 3.44 7.35
CA THR A 172 3.93 2.44 8.42
C THR A 172 3.38 3.02 9.69
N ALA A 173 2.77 2.17 10.54
CA ALA A 173 2.19 2.59 11.82
C ALA A 173 1.27 3.82 11.68
N VAL A 174 0.41 3.79 10.67
CA VAL A 174 -0.45 4.89 10.26
C VAL A 174 -1.37 5.36 11.38
N ARG A 175 -1.51 6.68 11.52
CA ARG A 175 -2.57 7.31 12.31
C ARG A 175 -3.77 7.56 11.40
N PRO A 176 -4.97 7.02 11.72
CA PRO A 176 -6.12 7.06 10.81
C PRO A 176 -6.59 8.45 10.40
N ALA A 177 -6.54 9.40 11.33
CA ALA A 177 -7.06 10.75 11.11
C ALA A 177 -6.27 11.49 10.02
N GLY A 178 -6.92 11.81 8.91
CA GLY A 178 -6.33 12.57 7.79
C GLY A 178 -5.47 11.74 6.83
N HIS A 179 -5.22 10.46 7.13
CA HIS A 179 -4.32 9.61 6.36
C HIS A 179 -4.73 9.45 4.89
N ALA A 180 -6.00 9.20 4.61
CA ALA A 180 -6.48 9.08 3.22
C ALA A 180 -6.16 10.33 2.37
N LYS A 181 -6.23 11.53 2.95
CA LYS A 181 -5.85 12.77 2.27
C LYS A 181 -4.34 12.88 2.08
N GLU A 182 -3.55 12.46 3.06
CA GLU A 182 -2.08 12.41 2.96
C GLU A 182 -1.64 11.53 1.78
N VAL A 183 -2.19 10.30 1.67
CA VAL A 183 -1.91 9.38 0.57
C VAL A 183 -2.33 9.98 -0.79
N LEU A 184 -3.49 10.62 -0.85
CA LEU A 184 -3.99 11.29 -2.07
C LEU A 184 -3.07 12.44 -2.52
N VAL A 185 -2.54 13.21 -1.60
CA VAL A 185 -1.57 14.29 -1.91
C VAL A 185 -0.30 13.70 -2.52
N GLU A 186 0.23 12.63 -1.95
CA GLU A 186 1.42 11.96 -2.48
C GLU A 186 1.16 11.31 -3.84
N LEU A 187 -0.01 10.68 -4.04
CA LEU A 187 -0.43 10.16 -5.34
C LEU A 187 -0.35 11.24 -6.42
N LYS A 188 -0.99 12.39 -6.18
CA LYS A 188 -0.99 13.52 -7.13
C LYS A 188 0.41 14.06 -7.39
N ARG A 189 1.26 14.11 -6.34
CA ARG A 189 2.67 14.52 -6.48
C ARG A 189 3.45 13.57 -7.39
N LEU A 190 3.28 12.26 -7.22
CA LEU A 190 3.95 11.25 -8.02
C LEU A 190 3.49 11.27 -9.49
N GLN A 191 2.20 11.48 -9.73
CA GLN A 191 1.65 11.62 -11.08
C GLN A 191 2.27 12.81 -11.82
N LEU A 192 2.44 13.95 -11.14
CA LEU A 192 3.08 15.14 -11.74
C LEU A 192 4.58 14.92 -12.03
N ALA A 193 5.25 14.05 -11.28
CA ALA A 193 6.67 13.74 -11.50
C ALA A 193 6.91 12.72 -12.64
N SER A 194 5.86 12.01 -13.07
CA SER A 194 5.91 10.97 -14.11
C SER A 194 5.38 11.47 -15.48
N ALA A 195 4.78 12.67 -15.52
CA ALA A 195 4.25 13.31 -16.73
C ALA A 195 5.31 14.15 -17.43
#